data_751983fdbba0f94f0c8a4f9ee765ffff
#
_entry.id   751983fdbba0f94f0c8a4f9ee765ffff
#
_cell.length_a   1.000
_cell.length_b   1.000
_cell.length_c   1.000
_cell.angle_alpha   90.00
_cell.angle_beta   90.00
_cell.angle_gamma   90.00
#
_symmetry.space_group_name_H-M   'P 1'
#
loop_
_entity.id
_entity.type
_entity.pdbx_description
1 polymer ?
#
loop_
_entity_poly.entity_id
_entity_poly.type
_entity_poly.pdbx_seq_one_letter_code
_entity_poly.pdbx_strand_id
1 'polypeptide(L)'
;MKRIQLTALILISNLLSIGSSYLFHEPPTGVRVGTDISLSVTPVSDYNVIEAKGYYRTKGNLNFQEVYLQKKNISWEMEINGRSLSEQGFEYCFIFKMSNGGMLAFPEVDPLKNPHEIVVMPMIHSA
;
A
#
# COMPACT_ATOMS: atom_id res chain seq x y z
N MET A 1 8.54 -40.84 -11.41
CA MET A 1 7.31 -41.08 -10.66
C MET A 1 7.40 -40.46 -9.29
N LYS A 2 8.39 -40.86 -8.50
CA LYS A 2 8.56 -40.29 -7.16
C LYS A 2 8.78 -38.78 -7.19
N ARG A 3 9.42 -38.27 -8.24
CA ARG A 3 9.67 -36.84 -8.39
C ARG A 3 8.41 -36.02 -8.44
N ILE A 4 7.39 -36.52 -9.13
CA ILE A 4 6.13 -35.78 -9.30
C ILE A 4 5.44 -35.61 -7.95
N GLN A 5 5.44 -36.66 -7.14
CA GLN A 5 4.83 -36.60 -5.82
C GLN A 5 5.57 -35.64 -4.89
N LEU A 6 6.91 -35.67 -4.91
CA LEU A 6 7.71 -34.77 -4.09
C LEU A 6 7.51 -33.33 -4.51
N THR A 7 7.42 -33.07 -5.80
CA THR A 7 7.17 -31.72 -6.30
C THR A 7 5.85 -31.18 -5.80
N ALA A 8 4.80 -32.00 -5.82
CA ALA A 8 3.48 -31.58 -5.33
C ALA A 8 3.52 -31.19 -3.85
N LEU A 9 4.24 -31.98 -3.03
CA LEU A 9 4.36 -31.68 -1.61
C LEU A 9 5.10 -30.37 -1.37
N ILE A 10 6.16 -30.11 -2.13
CA ILE A 10 6.90 -28.85 -2.02
C ILE A 10 6.03 -27.66 -2.39
N LEU A 11 5.23 -27.79 -3.43
CA LEU A 11 4.33 -26.71 -3.85
C LEU A 11 3.31 -26.38 -2.76
N ILE A 12 2.75 -27.37 -2.10
CA ILE A 12 1.81 -27.15 -1.01
C ILE A 12 2.47 -26.39 0.14
N SER A 13 3.69 -26.77 0.49
CA SER A 13 4.43 -26.07 1.54
C SER A 13 4.70 -24.61 1.18
N ASN A 14 5.07 -24.35 -0.08
CA ASN A 14 5.32 -22.99 -0.55
C ASN A 14 4.06 -22.13 -0.51
N LEU A 15 2.92 -22.70 -0.86
CA LEU A 15 1.65 -21.97 -0.81
C LEU A 15 1.31 -21.54 0.62
N LEU A 16 1.57 -22.40 1.59
CA LEU A 16 1.33 -22.05 2.99
C LEU A 16 2.23 -20.90 3.44
N SER A 17 3.48 -20.87 2.96
CA SER A 17 4.42 -19.81 3.31
C SER A 17 4.08 -18.47 2.66
N ILE A 18 3.57 -18.49 1.44
CA ILE A 18 3.23 -17.28 0.68
C ILE A 18 2.17 -16.47 1.40
N GLY A 19 1.23 -17.12 2.10
CA GLY A 19 0.14 -16.43 2.77
C GLY A 19 0.58 -15.44 3.85
N SER A 20 1.84 -15.47 4.29
CA SER A 20 2.35 -14.58 5.33
C SER A 20 3.11 -13.37 4.78
N SER A 21 3.27 -13.26 3.46
CA SER A 21 4.08 -12.19 2.84
C SER A 21 3.19 -11.20 2.12
N TYR A 22 2.70 -10.21 2.84
CA TYR A 22 1.84 -9.16 2.26
C TYR A 22 1.96 -7.87 3.06
N LEU A 23 1.39 -6.80 2.53
CA LEU A 23 1.26 -5.54 3.23
C LEU A 23 -0.12 -5.45 3.87
N PHE A 24 -0.14 -5.15 5.16
CA PHE A 24 -1.38 -4.88 5.87
C PHE A 24 -1.62 -3.38 5.91
N HIS A 25 -2.77 -2.94 5.40
CA HIS A 25 -3.16 -1.55 5.38
C HIS A 25 -4.66 -1.43 5.51
N GLU A 26 -5.09 -0.58 6.42
CA GLU A 26 -6.51 -0.27 6.59
C GLU A 26 -6.78 1.08 5.95
N PRO A 27 -7.53 1.13 4.83
CA PRO A 27 -7.81 2.40 4.18
C PRO A 27 -8.60 3.35 5.09
N PRO A 28 -8.29 4.65 5.05
CA PRO A 28 -9.01 5.62 5.88
C PRO A 28 -10.43 5.82 5.38
N THR A 29 -11.29 6.24 6.29
CA THR A 29 -12.68 6.58 5.99
C THR A 29 -12.93 8.02 6.38
N GLY A 30 -13.96 8.64 5.78
CA GLY A 30 -14.34 10.01 6.14
C GLY A 30 -13.30 11.05 5.76
N VAL A 31 -12.55 10.82 4.69
CA VAL A 31 -11.54 11.77 4.24
C VAL A 31 -12.21 13.02 3.67
N ARG A 32 -11.72 14.19 4.08
CA ARG A 32 -12.30 15.48 3.67
C ARG A 32 -11.25 16.42 3.11
N VAL A 33 -11.67 17.29 2.19
CA VAL A 33 -10.83 18.39 1.72
C VAL A 33 -10.41 19.24 2.92
N GLY A 34 -9.15 19.60 2.97
CA GLY A 34 -8.60 20.48 3.99
C GLY A 34 -8.15 19.80 5.27
N THR A 35 -8.40 18.50 5.43
CA THR A 35 -7.99 17.76 6.62
C THR A 35 -6.82 16.83 6.27
N ASP A 36 -5.71 16.94 6.99
CA ASP A 36 -4.56 16.08 6.77
C ASP A 36 -4.91 14.63 7.10
N ILE A 37 -4.33 13.71 6.36
CA ILE A 37 -4.49 12.28 6.63
C ILE A 37 -3.13 11.61 6.76
N SER A 38 -3.09 10.57 7.57
CA SER A 38 -1.91 9.73 7.73
C SER A 38 -2.27 8.33 7.26
N LEU A 39 -1.45 7.78 6.37
CA LEU A 39 -1.63 6.42 5.84
C LEU A 39 -0.54 5.54 6.43
N SER A 40 -0.95 4.45 7.06
CA SER A 40 -0.03 3.53 7.74
C SER A 40 -0.12 2.16 7.11
N VAL A 41 1.03 1.53 6.90
CA VAL A 41 1.11 0.21 6.30
C VAL A 41 2.15 -0.62 7.03
N THR A 42 1.84 -1.91 7.26
CA THR A 42 2.71 -2.82 7.99
C THR A 42 3.02 -4.05 7.13
N PRO A 43 4.30 -4.30 6.84
CA PRO A 43 4.65 -5.53 6.11
C PRO A 43 4.52 -6.74 7.03
N VAL A 44 3.85 -7.77 6.53
CA VAL A 44 3.73 -9.05 7.23
C VAL A 44 4.64 -10.04 6.51
N SER A 45 5.89 -10.08 6.94
CA SER A 45 6.93 -10.88 6.30
C SER A 45 8.09 -11.06 7.26
N ASP A 46 8.81 -12.16 7.11
CA ASP A 46 10.02 -12.43 7.87
C ASP A 46 11.25 -11.71 7.31
N TYR A 47 11.11 -11.06 6.16
CA TYR A 47 12.22 -10.40 5.49
C TYR A 47 12.25 -8.92 5.82
N ASN A 48 13.45 -8.36 5.87
CA ASN A 48 13.62 -6.94 6.15
C ASN A 48 13.24 -6.08 4.96
N VAL A 49 12.74 -4.89 5.24
CA VAL A 49 12.43 -3.90 4.22
C VAL A 49 13.71 -3.18 3.83
N ILE A 50 14.02 -3.17 2.54
CA ILE A 50 15.12 -2.38 1.99
C ILE A 50 14.64 -0.99 1.63
N GLU A 51 13.44 -0.89 1.04
CA GLU A 51 12.89 0.37 0.55
C GLU A 51 11.38 0.32 0.67
N ALA A 52 10.78 1.40 1.16
CA ALA A 52 9.34 1.53 1.32
C ALA A 52 8.89 2.86 0.71
N LYS A 53 8.09 2.79 -0.32
CA LYS A 53 7.60 3.97 -1.03
C LYS A 53 6.08 4.01 -1.09
N GLY A 54 5.55 5.23 -1.00
CA GLY A 54 4.16 5.50 -1.27
C GLY A 54 4.02 6.33 -2.54
N TYR A 55 2.94 6.12 -3.25
CA TYR A 55 2.63 6.85 -4.48
C TYR A 55 1.21 7.35 -4.36
N TYR A 56 1.00 8.63 -4.67
CA TYR A 56 -0.35 9.19 -4.58
C TYR A 56 -0.58 10.25 -5.64
N ARG A 57 -1.85 10.46 -5.95
CA ARG A 57 -2.28 11.51 -6.88
C ARG A 57 -3.76 11.83 -6.68
N THR A 58 -4.16 13.03 -7.13
CA THR A 58 -5.57 13.32 -7.28
C THR A 58 -6.10 12.47 -8.43
N LYS A 59 -7.30 11.91 -8.26
CA LYS A 59 -7.94 11.13 -9.32
C LYS A 59 -8.05 11.96 -10.59
N GLY A 60 -7.64 11.38 -11.70
CA GLY A 60 -7.63 12.06 -13.01
C GLY A 60 -6.28 12.64 -13.39
N ASN A 61 -5.35 12.79 -12.45
CA ASN A 61 -4.00 13.22 -12.79
C ASN A 61 -3.22 12.04 -13.37
N LEU A 62 -2.32 12.35 -14.32
CA LEU A 62 -1.52 11.32 -14.98
C LEU A 62 -0.37 10.83 -14.12
N ASN A 63 0.24 11.73 -13.36
CA ASN A 63 1.48 11.44 -12.66
C ASN A 63 1.25 11.27 -11.16
N PHE A 64 1.88 10.22 -10.60
CA PHE A 64 1.93 10.04 -9.16
C PHE A 64 3.06 10.86 -8.56
N GLN A 65 2.85 11.31 -7.32
CA GLN A 65 3.93 11.78 -6.48
C GLN A 65 4.49 10.58 -5.73
N GLU A 66 5.81 10.49 -5.67
CA GLU A 66 6.52 9.40 -5.02
C GLU A 66 7.13 9.92 -3.73
N VAL A 67 6.89 9.21 -2.63
CA VAL A 67 7.46 9.58 -1.32
C VAL A 67 8.06 8.36 -0.65
N TYR A 68 9.14 8.56 0.11
CA TYR A 68 9.66 7.52 0.97
C TYR A 68 8.83 7.51 2.25
N LEU A 69 8.39 6.31 2.64
CA LEU A 69 7.64 6.15 3.87
C LEU A 69 8.58 6.25 5.07
N GLN A 70 8.06 6.73 6.18
CA GLN A 70 8.80 6.84 7.42
C GLN A 70 8.43 5.71 8.35
N LYS A 71 9.44 5.02 8.87
CA LYS A 71 9.22 3.89 9.78
C LYS A 71 8.87 4.40 11.16
N LYS A 72 7.77 3.89 11.72
CA LYS A 72 7.37 4.11 13.11
C LYS A 72 7.03 2.78 13.74
N ASN A 73 7.91 2.28 14.61
CA ASN A 73 7.79 0.95 15.19
C ASN A 73 7.76 -0.12 14.11
N ILE A 74 6.68 -0.89 14.02
CA ILE A 74 6.54 -1.95 13.02
C ILE A 74 5.84 -1.48 11.75
N SER A 75 5.35 -0.24 11.74
CA SER A 75 4.60 0.32 10.62
C SER A 75 5.40 1.37 9.88
N TRP A 76 4.96 1.65 8.67
CA TRP A 76 5.52 2.69 7.83
C TRP A 76 4.40 3.66 7.47
N GLU A 77 4.70 4.94 7.48
CA GLU A 77 3.67 5.97 7.31
C GLU A 77 4.04 6.98 6.25
N MET A 78 2.99 7.53 5.61
CA MET A 78 3.11 8.78 4.86
C MET A 78 1.97 9.70 5.23
N GLU A 79 2.27 10.99 5.26
CA GLU A 79 1.27 12.00 5.55
C GLU A 79 0.89 12.73 4.27
N ILE A 80 -0.40 12.98 4.12
CA ILE A 80 -0.95 13.73 3.00
C ILE A 80 -1.55 15.01 3.55
N ASN A 81 -1.03 16.14 3.08
CA ASN A 81 -1.56 17.45 3.48
C ASN A 81 -2.97 17.61 2.92
N GLY A 82 -3.90 18.07 3.76
CA GLY A 82 -5.29 18.26 3.36
C GLY A 82 -5.46 19.18 2.17
N ARG A 83 -4.52 20.09 1.94
CA ARG A 83 -4.55 20.97 0.77
C ARG A 83 -4.38 20.22 -0.55
N SER A 84 -3.78 19.03 -0.49
CA SER A 84 -3.58 18.18 -1.68
C SER A 84 -4.81 17.35 -1.99
N LEU A 85 -5.82 17.36 -1.14
CA LEU A 85 -7.02 16.56 -1.32
C LEU A 85 -8.06 17.36 -2.11
N SER A 86 -8.67 16.68 -3.08
CA SER A 86 -9.68 17.26 -3.96
C SER A 86 -10.92 16.39 -3.94
N GLU A 87 -12.09 17.01 -4.13
CA GLU A 87 -13.36 16.28 -4.24
C GLU A 87 -13.39 15.33 -5.43
N GLN A 88 -12.46 15.48 -6.38
CA GLN A 88 -12.34 14.55 -7.50
C GLN A 88 -11.94 13.15 -7.04
N GLY A 89 -11.37 13.06 -5.85
CA GLY A 89 -10.91 11.80 -5.30
C GLY A 89 -9.40 11.73 -5.20
N PHE A 90 -8.94 10.68 -4.56
CA PHE A 90 -7.52 10.49 -4.25
C PHE A 90 -7.16 9.03 -4.50
N GLU A 91 -6.02 8.82 -5.13
CA GLU A 91 -5.54 7.47 -5.43
C GLU A 91 -4.15 7.29 -4.85
N TYR A 92 -3.88 6.12 -4.28
CA TYR A 92 -2.57 5.82 -3.71
C TYR A 92 -2.26 4.34 -3.75
N CYS A 93 -0.97 4.04 -3.61
CA CYS A 93 -0.50 2.67 -3.44
C CYS A 93 0.82 2.68 -2.67
N PHE A 94 1.21 1.50 -2.20
CA PHE A 94 2.49 1.29 -1.52
C PHE A 94 3.28 0.20 -2.23
N ILE A 95 4.59 0.39 -2.34
CA ILE A 95 5.48 -0.63 -2.90
C ILE A 95 6.69 -0.75 -1.98
N PHE A 96 6.92 -1.95 -1.48
CA PHE A 96 8.03 -2.29 -0.59
C PHE A 96 8.99 -3.22 -1.30
N LYS A 97 10.28 -2.92 -1.20
CA LYS A 97 11.33 -3.82 -1.67
C LYS A 97 11.92 -4.53 -0.46
N MET A 98 11.98 -5.84 -0.52
CA MET A 98 12.40 -6.69 0.60
C MET A 98 13.80 -7.23 0.41
N SER A 99 14.47 -7.59 1.51
CA SER A 99 15.85 -8.06 1.50
C SER A 99 16.08 -9.35 0.73
N ASN A 100 15.03 -10.15 0.50
CA ASN A 100 15.12 -11.37 -0.30
C ASN A 100 14.99 -11.10 -1.81
N GLY A 101 14.91 -9.84 -2.22
CA GLY A 101 14.69 -9.47 -3.62
C GLY A 101 13.23 -9.42 -4.02
N GLY A 102 12.31 -9.83 -3.14
CA GLY A 102 10.88 -9.75 -3.42
C GLY A 102 10.32 -8.36 -3.24
N MET A 103 9.14 -8.16 -3.75
CA MET A 103 8.41 -6.91 -3.61
C MET A 103 7.02 -7.19 -3.07
N LEU A 104 6.58 -6.33 -2.14
CA LEU A 104 5.22 -6.36 -1.63
C LEU A 104 4.53 -5.07 -2.05
N ALA A 105 3.26 -5.16 -2.35
CA ALA A 105 2.50 -4.00 -2.80
C ALA A 105 1.09 -4.00 -2.22
N PHE A 106 0.54 -2.81 -2.08
CA PHE A 106 -0.87 -2.60 -1.78
C PHE A 106 -1.38 -1.50 -2.73
N PRO A 107 -2.40 -1.75 -3.53
CA PRO A 107 -3.02 -3.05 -3.83
C PRO A 107 -2.02 -4.04 -4.45
N GLU A 108 -2.28 -5.33 -4.33
CA GLU A 108 -1.31 -6.35 -4.71
C GLU A 108 -0.99 -6.42 -6.20
N VAL A 109 -1.99 -6.21 -7.04
CA VAL A 109 -1.85 -6.44 -8.49
C VAL A 109 -1.74 -5.10 -9.21
N ASP A 110 -0.60 -4.90 -9.90
CA ASP A 110 -0.35 -3.69 -10.70
C ASP A 110 -0.73 -2.42 -9.95
N PRO A 111 -0.10 -2.14 -8.79
CA PRO A 111 -0.55 -1.05 -7.91
C PRO A 111 -0.58 0.32 -8.59
N LEU A 112 0.34 0.60 -9.51
CA LEU A 112 0.38 1.88 -10.19
C LEU A 112 -0.70 2.02 -11.27
N LYS A 113 -1.19 0.89 -11.80
CA LYS A 113 -2.31 0.90 -12.74
C LYS A 113 -3.65 0.80 -12.04
N ASN A 114 -3.67 0.14 -10.89
CA ASN A 114 -4.88 -0.11 -10.12
C ASN A 114 -4.70 0.35 -8.68
N PRO A 115 -4.44 1.65 -8.47
CA PRO A 115 -4.25 2.17 -7.11
C PRO A 115 -5.54 2.09 -6.31
N HIS A 116 -5.40 2.17 -4.99
CA HIS A 116 -6.57 2.26 -4.12
C HIS A 116 -7.17 3.66 -4.24
N GLU A 117 -8.48 3.72 -4.41
CA GLU A 117 -9.21 4.97 -4.61
C GLU A 117 -9.97 5.33 -3.35
N ILE A 118 -9.84 6.60 -2.93
CA ILE A 118 -10.57 7.14 -1.79
C ILE A 118 -11.51 8.23 -2.28
N VAL A 119 -12.75 8.16 -1.80
CA VAL A 119 -13.72 9.25 -1.97
C VAL A 119 -13.36 10.35 -1.00
N VAL A 120 -13.22 11.57 -1.51
CA VAL A 120 -12.90 12.74 -0.68
C VAL A 120 -14.16 13.60 -0.55
N MET A 121 -14.57 13.84 0.68
CA MET A 121 -15.78 14.58 0.97
C MET A 121 -15.50 16.08 0.97
N PRO A 122 -16.53 16.91 0.71
CA PRO A 122 -16.36 18.35 0.75
C PRO A 122 -15.91 18.84 2.14
N MET A 123 -15.27 20.01 2.15
CA MET A 123 -14.94 20.69 3.39
C MET A 123 -16.21 21.02 4.16
N ILE A 124 -16.17 20.86 5.49
CA ILE A 124 -17.28 21.28 6.34
C ILE A 124 -17.20 22.78 6.52
N HIS A 125 -18.32 23.47 6.22
CA HIS A 125 -18.44 24.90 6.48
C HIS A 125 -19.26 25.11 7.72
N SER A 126 -18.74 25.90 8.65
CA SER A 126 -19.51 26.36 9.80
C SER A 126 -20.47 27.43 9.35
N ALA A 127 -21.71 27.31 9.74
CA ALA A 127 -22.71 28.32 9.40
C ALA A 127 -22.47 29.61 10.20
#